data_fd4a51d1336353b1788cf7be309f01ba
#
_entry.id   fd4a51d1336353b1788cf7be309f01ba
#
_cell.length_a   1.000
_cell.length_b   1.000
_cell.length_c   1.000
_cell.angle_alpha   90.00
_cell.angle_beta   90.00
_cell.angle_gamma   90.00
#
_symmetry.space_group_name_H-M   'P 1'
#
loop_
_entity.id
_entity.type
_entity.pdbx_description
1 polymer ?
#
loop_
_entity_poly.entity_id
_entity_poly.type
_entity_poly.pdbx_seq_one_letter_code
_entity_poly.pdbx_strand_id
1 'polypeptide(L)'
;RLFSAESCETMNGKIVQIMGPVVDVEFASSKLPAMRDALSVELNGEHRVMEVAQFIGNSTVRCIMLAPSEGLSRGMDVSAPGGPICVPVGEVTLGRMFNVLGMPVDEKGGVDAKETWPIHRQPPRFEDQRPIVDILETGIKVIDLLAPYARGGKIGLFGGAGVGKTVLIQELIHNIATEHGGYSIFTGVGERTREGSDLWHDMGDSGVLSKTALVFGQMNEPPGARMRVALTGLTMAEYFRDVQKQDVLLFIDNIFRFVQAGSEVSALIGRMPSAVGYQPTLAGEMGALQERITSTRDGAITSVQAVYVPADDLTDPAPATTFAHLDATTVLSRRIVEMGIYPAVDPLESTSRMLGADMVGERHPRVNE
;
A
#
# COMPACT_ATOMS: atom_id res chain seq x y z
N ARG A 1 -21.08 1.09 4.23
CA ARG A 1 -21.50 0.79 2.84
C ARG A 1 -20.22 0.60 2.03
N LEU A 2 -20.01 -0.59 1.45
CA LEU A 2 -18.82 -0.95 0.68
C LEU A 2 -18.79 -0.34 -0.74
N PHE A 3 -19.86 0.28 -1.19
CA PHE A 3 -20.04 0.76 -2.55
C PHE A 3 -20.50 2.22 -2.55
N SER A 4 -20.13 2.99 -3.58
CA SER A 4 -20.56 4.38 -3.74
C SER A 4 -22.09 4.49 -3.85
N ALA A 5 -22.67 5.55 -3.27
CA ALA A 5 -24.10 5.72 -3.13
C ALA A 5 -24.82 6.32 -4.38
N GLU A 6 -24.15 6.35 -5.54
CA GLU A 6 -24.85 6.75 -6.76
C GLU A 6 -25.73 5.58 -7.23
N SER A 7 -26.98 5.86 -7.52
CA SER A 7 -28.03 4.90 -7.93
C SER A 7 -27.71 4.27 -9.29
N CYS A 8 -26.75 3.34 -9.30
CA CYS A 8 -26.54 2.46 -10.45
C CYS A 8 -27.48 1.25 -10.31
N GLU A 9 -28.17 0.87 -11.37
CA GLU A 9 -28.99 -0.35 -11.39
C GLU A 9 -28.08 -1.54 -11.08
N THR A 10 -28.40 -2.26 -10.01
CA THR A 10 -27.66 -3.49 -9.64
C THR A 10 -27.80 -4.51 -10.77
N MET A 11 -26.69 -4.92 -11.35
CA MET A 11 -26.65 -5.97 -12.35
C MET A 11 -26.40 -7.31 -11.66
N ASN A 12 -27.06 -8.36 -12.14
CA ASN A 12 -26.85 -9.72 -11.64
C ASN A 12 -26.19 -10.58 -12.71
N GLY A 13 -25.16 -11.30 -12.32
CA GLY A 13 -24.47 -12.29 -13.13
C GLY A 13 -24.41 -13.64 -12.46
N LYS A 14 -23.83 -14.62 -13.16
CA LYS A 14 -23.61 -15.97 -12.64
C LYS A 14 -22.15 -16.39 -12.83
N ILE A 15 -21.62 -17.10 -11.86
CA ILE A 15 -20.31 -17.72 -11.96
C ILE A 15 -20.36 -18.82 -13.02
N VAL A 16 -19.49 -18.72 -14.04
CA VAL A 16 -19.36 -19.73 -15.09
C VAL A 16 -18.07 -20.53 -15.02
N GLN A 17 -17.01 -19.94 -14.45
CA GLN A 17 -15.72 -20.60 -14.27
C GLN A 17 -15.01 -20.11 -13.02
N ILE A 18 -14.27 -21.01 -12.35
CA ILE A 18 -13.43 -20.71 -11.19
C ILE A 18 -12.05 -21.31 -11.43
N MET A 19 -11.01 -20.48 -11.31
CA MET A 19 -9.59 -20.87 -11.46
C MET A 19 -8.79 -20.30 -10.27
N GLY A 20 -8.85 -20.97 -9.11
CA GLY A 20 -8.28 -20.45 -7.88
C GLY A 20 -8.90 -19.09 -7.53
N PRO A 21 -8.09 -18.02 -7.38
CA PRO A 21 -8.59 -16.68 -7.03
C PRO A 21 -9.19 -15.91 -8.22
N VAL A 22 -9.24 -16.50 -9.42
CA VAL A 22 -9.83 -15.90 -10.62
C VAL A 22 -11.17 -16.53 -10.92
N VAL A 23 -12.20 -15.71 -11.11
CA VAL A 23 -13.59 -16.13 -11.33
C VAL A 23 -14.14 -15.42 -12.55
N ASP A 24 -14.73 -16.21 -13.48
CA ASP A 24 -15.44 -15.68 -14.64
C ASP A 24 -16.93 -15.60 -14.34
N VAL A 25 -17.51 -14.42 -14.57
CA VAL A 25 -18.92 -14.12 -14.32
C VAL A 25 -19.59 -13.70 -15.62
N GLU A 26 -20.68 -14.38 -15.95
CA GLU A 26 -21.50 -14.08 -17.13
C GLU A 26 -22.72 -13.27 -16.75
N PHE A 27 -23.02 -12.26 -17.56
CA PHE A 27 -24.18 -11.40 -17.43
C PHE A 27 -25.17 -11.63 -18.59
N ALA A 28 -26.44 -11.68 -18.28
CA ALA A 28 -27.49 -11.91 -19.27
C ALA A 28 -27.71 -10.71 -20.21
N SER A 29 -27.24 -9.52 -19.83
CA SER A 29 -27.36 -8.31 -20.61
C SER A 29 -26.05 -7.97 -21.34
N SER A 30 -26.13 -7.23 -22.42
CA SER A 30 -24.95 -6.70 -23.14
C SER A 30 -24.26 -5.56 -22.35
N LYS A 31 -24.87 -5.07 -21.27
CA LYS A 31 -24.27 -4.09 -20.36
C LYS A 31 -23.42 -4.87 -19.32
N LEU A 32 -22.14 -4.65 -19.34
CA LEU A 32 -21.19 -5.28 -18.40
C LEU A 32 -20.75 -4.27 -17.32
N PRO A 33 -20.39 -4.75 -16.12
CA PRO A 33 -19.67 -3.93 -15.13
C PRO A 33 -18.41 -3.32 -15.74
N ALA A 34 -18.03 -2.15 -15.29
CA ALA A 34 -16.80 -1.50 -15.75
C ALA A 34 -15.54 -2.20 -15.22
N MET A 35 -14.40 -1.91 -15.85
CA MET A 35 -13.10 -2.34 -15.32
C MET A 35 -12.88 -1.78 -13.92
N ARG A 36 -12.42 -2.63 -13.01
CA ARG A 36 -12.20 -2.32 -11.58
C ARG A 36 -13.48 -2.15 -10.76
N ASP A 37 -14.65 -2.42 -11.32
CA ASP A 37 -15.86 -2.48 -10.52
C ASP A 37 -15.79 -3.66 -9.54
N ALA A 38 -16.38 -3.44 -8.36
CA ALA A 38 -16.51 -4.46 -7.35
C ALA A 38 -17.78 -5.29 -7.57
N LEU A 39 -17.64 -6.60 -7.53
CA LEU A 39 -18.72 -7.55 -7.56
C LEU A 39 -18.76 -8.31 -6.23
N SER A 40 -19.92 -8.81 -5.86
CA SER A 40 -20.12 -9.54 -4.62
C SER A 40 -20.87 -10.85 -4.86
N VAL A 41 -20.39 -11.92 -4.22
CA VAL A 41 -21.07 -13.21 -4.13
C VAL A 41 -21.34 -13.54 -2.67
N GLU A 42 -22.53 -14.03 -2.37
CA GLU A 42 -22.86 -14.48 -1.02
C GLU A 42 -22.55 -15.97 -0.86
N LEU A 43 -21.81 -16.32 0.17
CA LEU A 43 -21.52 -17.70 0.54
C LEU A 43 -21.66 -17.87 2.05
N ASN A 44 -22.56 -18.74 2.50
CA ASN A 44 -22.81 -19.04 3.92
C ASN A 44 -23.12 -17.78 4.78
N GLY A 45 -23.78 -16.78 4.21
CA GLY A 45 -24.10 -15.53 4.89
C GLY A 45 -22.96 -14.49 4.90
N GLU A 46 -21.83 -14.80 4.25
CA GLU A 46 -20.72 -13.88 4.06
C GLU A 46 -20.70 -13.33 2.63
N HIS A 47 -20.52 -12.03 2.50
CA HIS A 47 -20.28 -11.38 1.21
C HIS A 47 -18.81 -11.44 0.86
N ARG A 48 -18.48 -12.13 -0.22
CA ARG A 48 -17.13 -12.18 -0.77
C ARG A 48 -17.01 -11.28 -1.97
N VAL A 49 -16.06 -10.36 -1.94
CA VAL A 49 -15.87 -9.34 -2.95
C VAL A 49 -14.82 -9.79 -3.96
N MET A 50 -15.06 -9.46 -5.22
CA MET A 50 -14.14 -9.62 -6.34
C MET A 50 -14.11 -8.34 -7.17
N GLU A 51 -13.06 -8.13 -7.93
CA GLU A 51 -12.84 -6.96 -8.77
C GLU A 51 -12.73 -7.37 -10.24
N VAL A 52 -13.39 -6.65 -11.15
CA VAL A 52 -13.31 -6.87 -12.59
C VAL A 52 -11.90 -6.55 -13.10
N ALA A 53 -11.24 -7.54 -13.69
CA ALA A 53 -9.88 -7.44 -14.21
C ALA A 53 -9.78 -7.49 -15.73
N GLN A 54 -10.73 -8.13 -16.41
CA GLN A 54 -10.69 -8.33 -17.86
C GLN A 54 -12.08 -8.61 -18.42
N PHE A 55 -12.34 -8.17 -19.65
CA PHE A 55 -13.50 -8.59 -20.43
C PHE A 55 -13.17 -9.84 -21.24
N ILE A 56 -14.07 -10.82 -21.24
CA ILE A 56 -13.96 -12.05 -22.03
C ILE A 56 -15.20 -12.19 -22.90
N GLY A 57 -15.07 -11.91 -24.19
CA GLY A 57 -16.20 -11.90 -25.10
C GLY A 57 -17.21 -10.79 -24.79
N ASN A 58 -18.49 -11.03 -25.12
CA ASN A 58 -19.52 -10.01 -25.11
C ASN A 58 -20.38 -10.00 -23.83
N SER A 59 -20.32 -11.05 -23.02
CA SER A 59 -21.22 -11.23 -21.86
C SER A 59 -20.49 -11.63 -20.57
N THR A 60 -19.18 -11.85 -20.61
CA THR A 60 -18.41 -12.40 -19.50
C THR A 60 -17.30 -11.46 -19.08
N VAL A 61 -17.16 -11.28 -17.76
CA VAL A 61 -16.05 -10.58 -17.15
C VAL A 61 -15.20 -11.55 -16.34
N ARG A 62 -13.89 -11.38 -16.37
CA ARG A 62 -12.96 -12.08 -15.50
C ARG A 62 -12.64 -11.24 -14.31
N CYS A 63 -12.82 -11.79 -13.12
CA CYS A 63 -12.67 -11.12 -11.85
C CYS A 63 -11.55 -11.74 -11.02
N ILE A 64 -10.96 -10.94 -10.15
CA ILE A 64 -9.97 -11.35 -9.17
C ILE A 64 -10.65 -11.31 -7.80
N MET A 65 -10.60 -12.42 -7.07
CA MET A 65 -11.11 -12.50 -5.71
C MET A 65 -10.23 -11.72 -4.73
N LEU A 66 -10.89 -10.97 -3.86
CA LEU A 66 -10.27 -10.28 -2.70
C LEU A 66 -10.51 -11.06 -1.40
N ALA A 67 -11.22 -12.17 -1.49
CA ALA A 67 -11.46 -13.12 -0.42
C ALA A 67 -11.21 -14.54 -0.94
N PRO A 68 -11.04 -15.54 -0.07
CA PRO A 68 -10.89 -16.93 -0.49
C PRO A 68 -11.99 -17.38 -1.43
N SER A 69 -11.64 -18.15 -2.46
CA SER A 69 -12.60 -18.69 -3.44
C SER A 69 -13.17 -20.07 -3.07
N GLU A 70 -12.67 -20.67 -2.00
CA GLU A 70 -13.13 -21.98 -1.54
C GLU A 70 -14.60 -21.98 -1.20
N GLY A 71 -15.31 -23.01 -1.69
CA GLY A 71 -16.75 -23.15 -1.52
C GLY A 71 -17.60 -22.48 -2.61
N LEU A 72 -17.00 -21.66 -3.47
CA LEU A 72 -17.70 -21.12 -4.64
C LEU A 72 -17.97 -22.24 -5.66
N SER A 73 -19.09 -22.14 -6.34
CA SER A 73 -19.48 -23.08 -7.39
C SER A 73 -20.07 -22.36 -8.61
N ARG A 74 -20.02 -23.03 -9.76
CA ARG A 74 -20.67 -22.53 -10.97
C ARG A 74 -22.18 -22.40 -10.76
N GLY A 75 -22.76 -21.37 -11.36
CA GLY A 75 -24.17 -21.06 -11.27
C GLY A 75 -24.57 -20.18 -10.08
N MET A 76 -23.65 -19.90 -9.15
CA MET A 76 -23.92 -18.96 -8.05
C MET A 76 -24.17 -17.56 -8.58
N ASP A 77 -25.13 -16.87 -7.96
CA ASP A 77 -25.49 -15.51 -8.32
C ASP A 77 -24.46 -14.50 -7.80
N VAL A 78 -24.09 -13.57 -8.66
CA VAL A 78 -23.15 -12.50 -8.37
C VAL A 78 -23.85 -11.16 -8.57
N SER A 79 -23.73 -10.29 -7.58
CA SER A 79 -24.28 -8.93 -7.60
C SER A 79 -23.19 -7.94 -8.01
N ALA A 80 -23.50 -7.08 -8.97
CA ALA A 80 -22.68 -5.95 -9.40
C ALA A 80 -23.41 -4.65 -9.08
N PRO A 81 -23.18 -4.04 -7.91
CA PRO A 81 -23.88 -2.82 -7.48
C PRO A 81 -23.46 -1.58 -8.26
N GLY A 82 -22.41 -1.69 -9.10
CA GLY A 82 -21.83 -0.59 -9.87
C GLY A 82 -20.87 0.25 -9.04
N GLY A 83 -19.65 0.37 -9.53
CA GLY A 83 -18.58 1.18 -8.94
C GLY A 83 -17.45 0.37 -8.33
N PRO A 84 -16.32 1.04 -8.10
CA PRO A 84 -15.11 0.44 -7.55
C PRO A 84 -15.25 0.16 -6.05
N ILE A 85 -14.26 -0.56 -5.51
CA ILE A 85 -14.11 -0.74 -4.06
C ILE A 85 -13.89 0.61 -3.41
N CYS A 86 -14.74 0.95 -2.43
CA CYS A 86 -14.65 2.16 -1.63
C CYS A 86 -14.32 1.81 -0.18
N VAL A 87 -13.44 2.59 0.43
CA VAL A 87 -12.96 2.38 1.80
C VAL A 87 -13.24 3.61 2.67
N PRO A 88 -13.43 3.44 3.98
CA PRO A 88 -13.64 4.54 4.90
C PRO A 88 -12.42 5.44 4.95
N VAL A 89 -12.63 6.73 5.08
CA VAL A 89 -11.58 7.75 5.20
C VAL A 89 -11.88 8.70 6.36
N GLY A 90 -10.86 9.43 6.79
CA GLY A 90 -10.97 10.44 7.83
C GLY A 90 -10.55 9.94 9.22
N GLU A 91 -10.77 10.77 10.24
CA GLU A 91 -10.34 10.52 11.62
C GLU A 91 -10.91 9.23 12.24
N VAL A 92 -12.04 8.76 11.72
CA VAL A 92 -12.65 7.50 12.16
C VAL A 92 -11.79 6.27 11.88
N THR A 93 -10.77 6.40 11.02
CA THR A 93 -9.81 5.34 10.72
C THR A 93 -8.65 5.28 11.71
N LEU A 94 -8.40 6.37 12.45
CA LEU A 94 -7.29 6.43 13.40
C LEU A 94 -7.53 5.52 14.61
N GLY A 95 -6.49 4.85 15.05
CA GLY A 95 -6.55 3.89 16.14
C GLY A 95 -7.23 2.56 15.77
N ARG A 96 -7.48 2.31 14.50
CA ARG A 96 -8.20 1.15 13.98
C ARG A 96 -7.35 0.31 13.05
N MET A 97 -7.71 -0.95 12.92
CA MET A 97 -7.09 -1.90 12.00
C MET A 97 -8.12 -2.39 10.97
N PHE A 98 -7.74 -2.35 9.70
CA PHE A 98 -8.61 -2.66 8.57
C PHE A 98 -8.04 -3.75 7.67
N ASN A 99 -8.94 -4.43 6.96
CA ASN A 99 -8.57 -5.28 5.82
C ASN A 99 -8.56 -4.47 4.50
N VAL A 100 -8.32 -5.15 3.38
CA VAL A 100 -8.26 -4.54 2.05
C VAL A 100 -9.55 -3.82 1.64
N LEU A 101 -10.70 -4.26 2.14
CA LEU A 101 -12.01 -3.64 1.88
C LEU A 101 -12.35 -2.47 2.82
N GLY A 102 -11.42 -2.10 3.72
CA GLY A 102 -11.67 -1.08 4.73
C GLY A 102 -12.65 -1.53 5.82
N MET A 103 -12.82 -2.84 6.00
CA MET A 103 -13.58 -3.39 7.12
C MET A 103 -12.68 -3.51 8.33
N PRO A 104 -13.12 -3.07 9.53
CA PRO A 104 -12.32 -3.20 10.75
C PRO A 104 -12.16 -4.67 11.15
N VAL A 105 -10.94 -5.02 11.57
CA VAL A 105 -10.56 -6.37 12.01
C VAL A 105 -10.01 -6.39 13.44
N ASP A 106 -10.18 -5.29 14.18
CA ASP A 106 -9.68 -5.06 15.52
C ASP A 106 -10.68 -5.38 16.64
N GLU A 107 -11.78 -6.05 16.33
CA GLU A 107 -12.86 -6.44 17.26
C GLU A 107 -13.52 -5.26 18.01
N LYS A 108 -13.23 -4.01 17.63
CA LYS A 108 -13.81 -2.81 18.24
C LYS A 108 -15.15 -2.38 17.63
N GLY A 109 -15.77 -3.25 16.81
CA GLY A 109 -17.02 -2.96 16.12
C GLY A 109 -16.87 -2.15 14.84
N GLY A 110 -17.98 -1.85 14.19
CA GLY A 110 -18.02 -1.12 12.92
C GLY A 110 -17.50 0.30 13.02
N VAL A 111 -17.14 0.87 11.87
CA VAL A 111 -16.72 2.27 11.73
C VAL A 111 -17.85 3.05 11.06
N ASP A 112 -18.31 4.12 11.70
CA ASP A 112 -19.30 5.03 11.13
C ASP A 112 -18.60 6.14 10.34
N ALA A 113 -18.18 5.77 9.13
CA ALA A 113 -17.52 6.70 8.23
C ALA A 113 -18.54 7.60 7.53
N LYS A 114 -18.34 8.91 7.61
CA LYS A 114 -19.14 9.91 6.88
C LYS A 114 -18.88 9.86 5.38
N GLU A 115 -17.66 9.56 5.01
CA GLU A 115 -17.20 9.50 3.62
C GLU A 115 -16.48 8.18 3.36
N THR A 116 -16.63 7.69 2.13
CA THR A 116 -15.86 6.56 1.59
C THR A 116 -15.27 6.97 0.25
N TRP A 117 -14.03 6.59 0.01
CA TRP A 117 -13.31 6.92 -1.21
C TRP A 117 -12.93 5.67 -1.99
N PRO A 118 -12.96 5.71 -3.34
CA PRO A 118 -12.52 4.59 -4.15
C PRO A 118 -11.01 4.39 -4.02
N ILE A 119 -10.56 3.12 -3.99
CA ILE A 119 -9.13 2.80 -3.90
C ILE A 119 -8.38 3.10 -5.20
N HIS A 120 -9.07 3.09 -6.34
CA HIS A 120 -8.52 3.46 -7.64
C HIS A 120 -8.73 4.95 -7.90
N ARG A 121 -7.73 5.74 -7.58
CA ARG A 121 -7.74 7.20 -7.76
C ARG A 121 -6.63 7.61 -8.72
N GLN A 122 -6.84 8.73 -9.37
CA GLN A 122 -5.80 9.37 -10.18
C GLN A 122 -4.79 10.10 -9.28
N PRO A 123 -3.52 10.17 -9.67
CA PRO A 123 -2.54 11.01 -8.98
C PRO A 123 -2.96 12.50 -9.04
N PRO A 124 -2.47 13.33 -8.10
CA PRO A 124 -2.68 14.77 -8.16
C PRO A 124 -2.23 15.35 -9.50
N ARG A 125 -2.93 16.39 -9.97
CA ARG A 125 -2.55 17.08 -11.21
C ARG A 125 -1.17 17.69 -11.07
N PHE A 126 -0.44 17.80 -12.18
CA PHE A 126 0.89 18.40 -12.19
C PHE A 126 0.90 19.81 -11.57
N GLU A 127 -0.14 20.60 -11.81
CA GLU A 127 -0.32 21.95 -11.28
C GLU A 127 -0.46 22.01 -9.76
N ASP A 128 -0.94 20.93 -9.13
CA ASP A 128 -1.19 20.84 -7.69
C ASP A 128 0.02 20.28 -6.93
N GLN A 129 0.98 19.70 -7.64
CA GLN A 129 2.18 19.12 -7.04
C GLN A 129 3.17 20.22 -6.64
N ARG A 130 3.85 20.00 -5.51
CA ARG A 130 4.97 20.84 -5.06
C ARG A 130 6.30 20.15 -5.32
N PRO A 131 7.34 20.91 -5.72
CA PRO A 131 8.70 20.39 -5.72
C PRO A 131 9.09 19.92 -4.32
N ILE A 132 9.87 18.85 -4.24
CA ILE A 132 10.44 18.36 -3.00
C ILE A 132 11.66 19.25 -2.69
N VAL A 133 11.51 20.09 -1.67
CA VAL A 133 12.57 21.05 -1.26
C VAL A 133 12.81 21.04 0.25
N ASP A 134 11.91 20.45 1.03
CA ASP A 134 11.97 20.43 2.48
C ASP A 134 12.48 19.06 2.98
N ILE A 135 13.33 19.10 3.99
CA ILE A 135 13.79 17.90 4.71
C ILE A 135 12.77 17.55 5.78
N LEU A 136 12.46 16.26 5.90
CA LEU A 136 11.71 15.71 7.01
C LEU A 136 12.68 15.35 8.13
N GLU A 137 12.68 16.13 9.20
CA GLU A 137 13.44 15.80 10.40
C GLU A 137 12.85 14.59 11.10
N THR A 138 13.56 13.49 11.09
CA THR A 138 13.08 12.21 11.65
C THR A 138 13.36 12.08 13.14
N GLY A 139 14.28 12.89 13.68
CA GLY A 139 14.81 12.76 15.03
C GLY A 139 15.82 11.62 15.20
N ILE A 140 16.09 10.86 14.14
CA ILE A 140 17.07 9.78 14.14
C ILE A 140 18.38 10.30 13.53
N LYS A 141 19.35 10.57 14.38
CA LYS A 141 20.59 11.29 14.01
C LYS A 141 21.30 10.74 12.78
N VAL A 142 21.40 9.41 12.66
CA VAL A 142 22.10 8.78 11.53
C VAL A 142 21.34 8.99 10.22
N ILE A 143 20.03 9.03 10.24
CA ILE A 143 19.21 9.33 9.05
C ILE A 143 19.32 10.81 8.70
N ASP A 144 19.03 11.70 9.67
CA ASP A 144 18.98 13.13 9.43
C ASP A 144 20.34 13.69 8.99
N LEU A 145 21.45 13.06 9.44
CA LEU A 145 22.79 13.48 9.09
C LEU A 145 23.33 12.86 7.81
N LEU A 146 23.11 11.56 7.58
CA LEU A 146 23.78 10.80 6.52
C LEU A 146 22.89 10.46 5.32
N ALA A 147 21.59 10.34 5.53
CA ALA A 147 20.61 10.03 4.48
C ALA A 147 19.25 10.72 4.75
N PRO A 148 19.22 12.07 4.81
CA PRO A 148 18.03 12.82 5.21
C PRO A 148 16.84 12.53 4.29
N TYR A 149 15.67 12.41 4.90
CA TYR A 149 14.43 12.16 4.18
C TYR A 149 13.85 13.44 3.63
N ALA A 150 13.29 13.36 2.43
CA ALA A 150 12.56 14.45 1.83
C ALA A 150 11.09 14.42 2.29
N ARG A 151 10.56 15.55 2.70
CA ARG A 151 9.13 15.72 2.99
C ARG A 151 8.32 15.54 1.70
N GLY A 152 7.40 14.56 1.69
CA GLY A 152 6.68 14.16 0.49
C GLY A 152 7.48 13.28 -0.45
N GLY A 153 8.66 12.83 -0.03
CA GLY A 153 9.51 11.90 -0.76
C GLY A 153 9.15 10.44 -0.53
N LYS A 154 9.77 9.59 -1.33
CA LYS A 154 9.65 8.14 -1.31
C LYS A 154 10.95 7.53 -0.82
N ILE A 155 10.91 6.87 0.31
CA ILE A 155 12.08 6.29 0.96
C ILE A 155 12.00 4.77 0.88
N GLY A 156 13.04 4.14 0.36
CA GLY A 156 13.21 2.69 0.41
C GLY A 156 13.95 2.27 1.67
N LEU A 157 13.38 1.36 2.44
CA LEU A 157 13.99 0.76 3.62
C LEU A 157 14.42 -0.66 3.29
N PHE A 158 15.72 -0.88 3.21
CA PHE A 158 16.33 -2.17 2.89
C PHE A 158 16.89 -2.81 4.15
N GLY A 159 16.76 -4.11 4.24
CA GLY A 159 17.34 -4.89 5.33
C GLY A 159 16.73 -6.27 5.44
N GLY A 160 17.54 -7.24 5.83
CA GLY A 160 17.10 -8.60 6.12
C GLY A 160 16.24 -8.70 7.38
N ALA A 161 15.90 -9.90 7.77
CA ALA A 161 15.21 -10.16 9.02
C ALA A 161 16.12 -9.85 10.23
N GLY A 162 15.55 -9.28 11.30
CA GLY A 162 16.25 -9.07 12.58
C GLY A 162 17.26 -7.91 12.60
N VAL A 163 17.22 -7.00 11.63
CA VAL A 163 18.12 -5.82 11.60
C VAL A 163 17.49 -4.56 12.24
N GLY A 164 16.29 -4.68 12.83
CA GLY A 164 15.63 -3.58 13.52
C GLY A 164 14.69 -2.74 12.67
N LYS A 165 14.20 -3.23 11.52
CA LYS A 165 13.23 -2.50 10.68
C LYS A 165 11.99 -2.04 11.45
N THR A 166 11.34 -2.96 12.16
CA THR A 166 10.12 -2.67 12.93
C THR A 166 10.36 -1.59 13.98
N VAL A 167 11.47 -1.68 14.71
CA VAL A 167 11.82 -0.66 15.72
C VAL A 167 12.05 0.70 15.09
N LEU A 168 12.73 0.75 13.94
CA LEU A 168 12.93 1.99 13.20
C LEU A 168 11.61 2.60 12.72
N ILE A 169 10.68 1.78 12.22
CA ILE A 169 9.35 2.21 11.79
C ILE A 169 8.57 2.78 12.98
N GLN A 170 8.57 2.08 14.11
CA GLN A 170 7.91 2.55 15.34
C GLN A 170 8.46 3.89 15.82
N GLU A 171 9.78 4.06 15.79
CA GLU A 171 10.43 5.32 16.17
C GLU A 171 10.07 6.46 15.23
N LEU A 172 10.03 6.20 13.92
CA LEU A 172 9.58 7.19 12.93
C LEU A 172 8.13 7.61 13.18
N ILE A 173 7.24 6.66 13.42
CA ILE A 173 5.83 6.95 13.74
C ILE A 173 5.73 7.78 15.02
N HIS A 174 6.47 7.39 16.05
CA HIS A 174 6.48 8.10 17.33
C HIS A 174 6.91 9.56 17.16
N ASN A 175 8.03 9.79 16.50
CA ASN A 175 8.59 11.11 16.30
C ASN A 175 7.67 12.00 15.44
N ILE A 176 7.10 11.47 14.36
CA ILE A 176 6.13 12.21 13.54
C ILE A 176 4.86 12.55 14.34
N ALA A 177 4.36 11.63 15.14
CA ALA A 177 3.15 11.86 15.93
C ALA A 177 3.37 12.88 17.06
N THR A 178 4.55 12.90 17.68
CA THR A 178 4.85 13.77 18.83
C THR A 178 5.37 15.13 18.42
N GLU A 179 6.32 15.19 17.48
CA GLU A 179 7.02 16.42 17.11
C GLU A 179 6.32 17.19 15.99
N HIS A 180 5.78 16.48 15.01
CA HIS A 180 5.15 17.10 13.83
C HIS A 180 3.61 17.12 13.92
N GLY A 181 3.00 16.43 14.90
CA GLY A 181 1.54 16.36 15.06
C GLY A 181 0.82 15.64 13.90
N GLY A 182 1.57 14.99 13.01
CA GLY A 182 1.07 14.32 11.81
C GLY A 182 0.42 12.98 12.09
N TYR A 183 -0.23 12.45 11.05
CA TYR A 183 -0.84 11.13 11.06
C TYR A 183 0.03 10.13 10.32
N SER A 184 -0.11 8.86 10.69
CA SER A 184 0.59 7.75 10.05
C SER A 184 -0.40 6.69 9.57
N ILE A 185 -0.14 6.15 8.40
CA ILE A 185 -0.88 5.01 7.86
C ILE A 185 0.13 3.88 7.65
N PHE A 186 -0.10 2.75 8.28
CA PHE A 186 0.73 1.56 8.09
C PHE A 186 0.00 0.55 7.22
N THR A 187 0.61 0.11 6.12
CA THR A 187 0.07 -0.92 5.24
C THR A 187 0.95 -2.15 5.27
N GLY A 188 0.44 -3.25 5.83
CA GLY A 188 1.07 -4.56 5.81
C GLY A 188 0.67 -5.33 4.55
N VAL A 189 1.59 -5.49 3.61
CA VAL A 189 1.36 -6.16 2.33
C VAL A 189 2.01 -7.53 2.34
N GLY A 190 1.22 -8.59 2.46
CA GLY A 190 1.69 -9.96 2.46
C GLY A 190 2.55 -10.32 3.68
N GLU A 191 2.39 -9.61 4.77
CA GLU A 191 3.10 -9.86 6.03
C GLU A 191 2.41 -10.93 6.88
N ARG A 192 3.12 -11.45 7.87
CA ARG A 192 2.59 -12.45 8.79
C ARG A 192 1.59 -11.80 9.75
N THR A 193 0.47 -12.48 9.99
CA THR A 193 -0.56 -12.05 10.94
C THR A 193 0.00 -11.70 12.31
N ARG A 194 0.96 -12.51 12.82
CA ARG A 194 1.59 -12.29 14.10
C ARG A 194 2.33 -10.95 14.14
N GLU A 195 3.13 -10.64 13.12
CA GLU A 195 3.90 -9.38 13.07
C GLU A 195 2.99 -8.15 13.06
N GLY A 196 1.84 -8.24 12.36
CA GLY A 196 0.83 -7.20 12.38
C GLY A 196 0.17 -7.03 13.75
N SER A 197 -0.13 -8.13 14.44
CA SER A 197 -0.69 -8.10 15.79
C SER A 197 0.30 -7.54 16.82
N ASP A 198 1.56 -7.99 16.76
CA ASP A 198 2.62 -7.49 17.65
C ASP A 198 2.80 -5.97 17.45
N LEU A 199 2.87 -5.50 16.19
CA LEU A 199 2.99 -4.08 15.86
C LEU A 199 1.80 -3.26 16.42
N TRP A 200 0.58 -3.78 16.31
CA TRP A 200 -0.61 -3.08 16.81
C TRP A 200 -0.59 -2.93 18.34
N HIS A 201 -0.18 -3.96 19.05
CA HIS A 201 -0.01 -3.91 20.51
C HIS A 201 1.09 -2.93 20.93
N ASP A 202 2.25 -3.01 20.28
CA ASP A 202 3.39 -2.12 20.55
C ASP A 202 3.03 -0.64 20.31
N MET A 203 2.26 -0.35 19.24
CA MET A 203 1.76 1.00 19.00
C MET A 203 0.73 1.46 20.03
N GLY A 204 -0.06 0.53 20.57
CA GLY A 204 -0.97 0.79 21.68
C GLY A 204 -0.23 1.18 22.95
N ASP A 205 0.80 0.40 23.32
CA ASP A 205 1.62 0.60 24.51
C ASP A 205 2.45 1.88 24.42
N SER A 206 2.94 2.24 23.24
CA SER A 206 3.69 3.49 23.01
C SER A 206 2.78 4.74 22.89
N GLY A 207 1.46 4.58 22.86
CA GLY A 207 0.49 5.68 22.80
C GLY A 207 0.33 6.34 21.42
N VAL A 208 1.02 5.86 20.38
CA VAL A 208 0.94 6.44 19.03
C VAL A 208 -0.21 5.89 18.18
N LEU A 209 -0.87 4.83 18.66
CA LEU A 209 -1.96 4.20 17.91
C LEU A 209 -3.11 5.17 17.61
N SER A 210 -3.40 6.13 18.51
CA SER A 210 -4.46 7.13 18.34
C SER A 210 -4.28 8.05 17.12
N LYS A 211 -3.06 8.15 16.60
CA LYS A 211 -2.70 8.93 15.39
C LYS A 211 -2.33 8.06 14.20
N THR A 212 -2.54 6.76 14.30
CA THR A 212 -2.15 5.78 13.27
C THR A 212 -3.34 4.93 12.85
N ALA A 213 -3.51 4.73 11.56
CA ALA A 213 -4.41 3.72 11.00
C ALA A 213 -3.58 2.56 10.43
N LEU A 214 -4.04 1.33 10.62
CA LEU A 214 -3.37 0.14 10.12
C LEU A 214 -4.27 -0.57 9.10
N VAL A 215 -3.66 -1.00 7.99
CA VAL A 215 -4.35 -1.76 6.95
C VAL A 215 -3.52 -2.99 6.61
N PHE A 216 -4.10 -4.16 6.71
CA PHE A 216 -3.39 -5.42 6.46
C PHE A 216 -4.03 -6.24 5.34
N GLY A 217 -3.19 -6.69 4.40
CA GLY A 217 -3.45 -7.80 3.50
C GLY A 217 -2.43 -8.88 3.78
N GLN A 218 -2.83 -9.87 4.56
CA GLN A 218 -1.92 -10.85 5.17
C GLN A 218 -1.41 -11.87 4.15
N MET A 219 -0.36 -12.59 4.53
CA MET A 219 0.31 -13.60 3.69
C MET A 219 -0.63 -14.73 3.24
N ASN A 220 -1.60 -15.09 4.05
CA ASN A 220 -2.60 -16.13 3.77
C ASN A 220 -3.79 -15.65 2.93
N GLU A 221 -3.92 -14.35 2.70
CA GLU A 221 -4.98 -13.81 1.86
C GLU A 221 -4.68 -14.00 0.36
N PRO A 222 -5.72 -14.04 -0.49
CA PRO A 222 -5.55 -14.22 -1.92
C PRO A 222 -4.73 -13.08 -2.55
N PRO A 223 -4.09 -13.31 -3.71
CA PRO A 223 -3.24 -12.31 -4.35
C PRO A 223 -3.99 -11.02 -4.69
N GLY A 224 -5.29 -11.07 -4.96
CA GLY A 224 -6.12 -9.87 -5.15
C GLY A 224 -6.10 -8.94 -3.94
N ALA A 225 -6.26 -9.47 -2.73
CA ALA A 225 -6.19 -8.69 -1.50
C ALA A 225 -4.79 -8.09 -1.29
N ARG A 226 -3.74 -8.90 -1.42
CA ARG A 226 -2.34 -8.43 -1.28
C ARG A 226 -1.96 -7.37 -2.31
N MET A 227 -2.53 -7.42 -3.51
CA MET A 227 -2.31 -6.45 -4.58
C MET A 227 -3.04 -5.12 -4.34
N ARG A 228 -4.12 -5.11 -3.58
CA ARG A 228 -4.97 -3.92 -3.38
C ARG A 228 -4.79 -3.23 -2.02
N VAL A 229 -4.28 -3.93 -1.02
CA VAL A 229 -4.16 -3.38 0.34
C VAL A 229 -3.32 -2.10 0.41
N ALA A 230 -2.24 -2.00 -0.37
CA ALA A 230 -1.43 -0.78 -0.45
C ALA A 230 -2.25 0.42 -0.98
N LEU A 231 -3.16 0.18 -1.94
CA LEU A 231 -4.06 1.20 -2.46
C LEU A 231 -5.07 1.66 -1.41
N THR A 232 -5.56 0.75 -0.58
CA THR A 232 -6.46 1.06 0.53
C THR A 232 -5.81 2.01 1.52
N GLY A 233 -4.61 1.69 2.01
CA GLY A 233 -3.88 2.57 2.92
C GLY A 233 -3.50 3.90 2.29
N LEU A 234 -3.07 3.89 1.04
CA LEU A 234 -2.77 5.13 0.31
C LEU A 234 -4.00 6.03 0.17
N THR A 235 -5.17 5.45 -0.09
CA THR A 235 -6.43 6.22 -0.18
C THR A 235 -6.78 6.88 1.15
N MET A 236 -6.57 6.20 2.27
CA MET A 236 -6.74 6.80 3.60
C MET A 236 -5.74 7.94 3.84
N ALA A 237 -4.48 7.78 3.42
CA ALA A 237 -3.46 8.81 3.52
C ALA A 237 -3.80 10.05 2.66
N GLU A 238 -4.30 9.84 1.45
CA GLU A 238 -4.71 10.93 0.55
C GLU A 238 -5.81 11.81 1.15
N TYR A 239 -6.74 11.25 1.91
CA TYR A 239 -7.77 12.05 2.56
C TYR A 239 -7.17 13.07 3.55
N PHE A 240 -6.21 12.64 4.36
CA PHE A 240 -5.54 13.53 5.31
C PHE A 240 -4.72 14.61 4.60
N ARG A 241 -4.06 14.26 3.49
CA ARG A 241 -3.33 15.23 2.66
C ARG A 241 -4.26 16.24 1.99
N ASP A 242 -5.30 15.75 1.30
CA ASP A 242 -6.09 16.56 0.37
C ASP A 242 -7.23 17.33 1.07
N VAL A 243 -7.85 16.75 2.10
CA VAL A 243 -8.99 17.34 2.82
C VAL A 243 -8.56 18.00 4.12
N GLN A 244 -7.80 17.30 4.93
CA GLN A 244 -7.34 17.85 6.21
C GLN A 244 -6.06 18.69 6.10
N LYS A 245 -5.43 18.70 4.93
CA LYS A 245 -4.21 19.49 4.64
C LYS A 245 -3.08 19.19 5.62
N GLN A 246 -2.94 17.90 5.96
CA GLN A 246 -1.95 17.40 6.90
C GLN A 246 -0.81 16.70 6.18
N ASP A 247 0.32 16.65 6.86
CA ASP A 247 1.40 15.76 6.47
C ASP A 247 1.13 14.37 7.00
N VAL A 248 1.31 13.39 6.15
CA VAL A 248 1.03 11.98 6.43
C VAL A 248 2.28 11.15 6.17
N LEU A 249 2.58 10.25 7.08
CA LEU A 249 3.59 9.23 6.91
C LEU A 249 2.92 7.92 6.49
N LEU A 250 3.26 7.43 5.31
CA LEU A 250 2.73 6.18 4.76
C LEU A 250 3.80 5.09 4.80
N PHE A 251 3.56 4.04 5.54
CA PHE A 251 4.41 2.84 5.54
C PHE A 251 3.81 1.77 4.64
N ILE A 252 4.65 1.15 3.82
CA ILE A 252 4.29 -0.01 2.99
C ILE A 252 5.29 -1.12 3.31
N ASP A 253 4.86 -2.12 4.03
CA ASP A 253 5.67 -3.29 4.36
C ASP A 253 4.96 -4.57 3.88
N ASN A 254 5.34 -5.16 2.80
CA ASN A 254 6.51 -4.97 1.95
C ASN A 254 6.08 -4.69 0.50
N ILE A 255 6.69 -3.69 -0.16
CA ILE A 255 6.34 -3.34 -1.54
C ILE A 255 6.62 -4.47 -2.54
N PHE A 256 7.62 -5.32 -2.28
CA PHE A 256 7.89 -6.50 -3.09
C PHE A 256 6.68 -7.46 -3.15
N ARG A 257 5.93 -7.60 -2.04
CA ARG A 257 4.74 -8.46 -1.99
C ARG A 257 3.60 -7.94 -2.87
N PHE A 258 3.51 -6.63 -3.02
CA PHE A 258 2.60 -6.01 -4.00
C PHE A 258 2.94 -6.46 -5.43
N VAL A 259 4.21 -6.41 -5.81
CA VAL A 259 4.69 -6.88 -7.12
C VAL A 259 4.46 -8.37 -7.31
N GLN A 260 4.79 -9.18 -6.30
CA GLN A 260 4.60 -10.63 -6.32
C GLN A 260 3.12 -11.00 -6.52
N ALA A 261 2.21 -10.38 -5.78
CA ALA A 261 0.78 -10.60 -5.94
C ALA A 261 0.29 -10.23 -7.36
N GLY A 262 0.81 -9.14 -7.91
CA GLY A 262 0.54 -8.74 -9.29
C GLY A 262 1.01 -9.78 -10.32
N SER A 263 2.16 -10.42 -10.11
CA SER A 263 2.65 -11.48 -11.01
C SER A 263 1.80 -12.74 -10.92
N GLU A 264 1.38 -13.13 -9.71
CA GLU A 264 0.47 -14.26 -9.49
C GLU A 264 -0.87 -14.05 -10.23
N VAL A 265 -1.46 -12.88 -10.08
CA VAL A 265 -2.71 -12.51 -10.77
C VAL A 265 -2.51 -12.51 -12.29
N SER A 266 -1.44 -11.89 -12.78
CA SER A 266 -1.15 -11.80 -14.22
C SER A 266 -1.05 -13.17 -14.86
N ALA A 267 -0.39 -14.13 -14.22
CA ALA A 267 -0.29 -15.51 -14.68
C ALA A 267 -1.67 -16.19 -14.74
N LEU A 268 -2.49 -16.00 -13.70
CA LEU A 268 -3.82 -16.62 -13.62
C LEU A 268 -4.81 -16.06 -14.63
N ILE A 269 -4.73 -14.78 -14.97
CA ILE A 269 -5.59 -14.18 -16.01
C ILE A 269 -5.07 -14.44 -17.43
N GLY A 270 -3.96 -15.17 -17.57
CA GLY A 270 -3.43 -15.63 -18.86
C GLY A 270 -2.60 -14.59 -19.62
N ARG A 271 -2.02 -13.60 -18.93
CA ARG A 271 -1.07 -12.68 -19.57
C ARG A 271 0.28 -13.36 -19.76
N MET A 272 0.91 -13.12 -20.91
CA MET A 272 2.25 -13.62 -21.18
C MET A 272 3.25 -12.95 -20.22
N PRO A 273 4.06 -13.73 -19.48
CA PRO A 273 5.03 -13.16 -18.55
C PRO A 273 6.15 -12.41 -19.30
N SER A 274 6.67 -11.37 -18.65
CA SER A 274 7.88 -10.68 -19.07
C SER A 274 9.15 -11.36 -18.51
N ALA A 275 10.28 -10.67 -18.54
CA ALA A 275 11.54 -11.18 -18.01
C ALA A 275 11.39 -11.69 -16.56
N VAL A 276 12.03 -12.81 -16.24
CA VAL A 276 12.06 -13.45 -14.92
C VAL A 276 10.66 -13.83 -14.37
N GLY A 277 9.64 -13.90 -15.24
CA GLY A 277 8.28 -14.32 -14.86
C GLY A 277 7.39 -13.22 -14.29
N TYR A 278 7.84 -11.97 -14.27
CA TYR A 278 7.01 -10.85 -13.82
C TYR A 278 5.93 -10.46 -14.83
N GLN A 279 4.91 -9.74 -14.35
CA GLN A 279 3.85 -9.22 -15.20
C GLN A 279 4.38 -8.17 -16.19
N PRO A 280 3.87 -8.13 -17.43
CA PRO A 280 4.26 -7.10 -18.40
C PRO A 280 3.82 -5.69 -18.00
N THR A 281 2.87 -5.60 -17.07
CA THR A 281 2.30 -4.36 -16.54
C THR A 281 3.01 -3.84 -15.28
N LEU A 282 4.12 -4.46 -14.86
CA LEU A 282 4.83 -4.14 -13.61
C LEU A 282 5.14 -2.65 -13.46
N ALA A 283 5.77 -2.04 -14.46
CA ALA A 283 6.14 -0.64 -14.41
C ALA A 283 4.91 0.29 -14.31
N GLY A 284 3.83 -0.04 -15.04
CA GLY A 284 2.59 0.72 -15.00
C GLY A 284 1.86 0.59 -13.66
N GLU A 285 1.82 -0.60 -13.07
CA GLU A 285 1.19 -0.85 -11.77
C GLU A 285 1.97 -0.15 -10.64
N MET A 286 3.29 -0.27 -10.66
CA MET A 286 4.15 0.43 -9.70
C MET A 286 4.04 1.95 -9.87
N GLY A 287 4.10 2.46 -11.10
CA GLY A 287 3.94 3.88 -11.40
C GLY A 287 2.59 4.43 -10.91
N ALA A 288 1.51 3.71 -11.16
CA ALA A 288 0.17 4.12 -10.72
C ALA A 288 0.06 4.24 -9.18
N LEU A 289 0.76 3.40 -8.43
CA LEU A 289 0.85 3.51 -6.98
C LEU A 289 1.75 4.67 -6.56
N GLN A 290 2.95 4.74 -7.11
CA GLN A 290 4.00 5.66 -6.66
C GLN A 290 3.70 7.13 -7.00
N GLU A 291 3.08 7.41 -8.14
CA GLU A 291 2.73 8.78 -8.55
C GLU A 291 1.63 9.43 -7.69
N ARG A 292 0.84 8.65 -6.97
CA ARG A 292 -0.12 9.15 -5.98
C ARG A 292 0.56 9.61 -4.69
N ILE A 293 1.75 9.08 -4.40
CA ILE A 293 2.57 9.42 -3.22
C ILE A 293 3.39 10.65 -3.56
N THR A 294 2.88 11.83 -3.23
CA THR A 294 3.52 13.10 -3.56
C THR A 294 3.09 14.22 -2.63
N SER A 295 3.84 15.31 -2.65
CA SER A 295 3.47 16.58 -2.01
C SER A 295 2.54 17.37 -2.91
N THR A 296 1.52 17.95 -2.31
CA THR A 296 0.63 18.93 -2.94
C THR A 296 0.81 20.30 -2.28
N ARG A 297 0.07 21.31 -2.75
CA ARG A 297 0.06 22.65 -2.13
C ARG A 297 -0.48 22.62 -0.71
N ASP A 298 -1.34 21.65 -0.40
CA ASP A 298 -2.11 21.56 0.84
C ASP A 298 -1.44 20.66 1.89
N GLY A 299 -0.77 19.60 1.48
CA GLY A 299 -0.12 18.64 2.37
C GLY A 299 0.83 17.70 1.63
N ALA A 300 1.48 16.82 2.37
CA ALA A 300 2.44 15.87 1.82
C ALA A 300 2.18 14.45 2.31
N ILE A 301 2.40 13.47 1.44
CA ILE A 301 2.54 12.07 1.83
C ILE A 301 4.01 11.71 1.68
N THR A 302 4.67 11.42 2.80
CA THR A 302 6.02 10.85 2.80
C THR A 302 5.87 9.34 2.98
N SER A 303 6.46 8.55 2.09
CA SER A 303 6.37 7.10 2.20
C SER A 303 7.70 6.47 2.61
N VAL A 304 7.60 5.50 3.51
CA VAL A 304 8.70 4.59 3.87
C VAL A 304 8.27 3.20 3.42
N GLN A 305 8.96 2.67 2.43
CA GLN A 305 8.62 1.42 1.77
C GLN A 305 9.68 0.37 2.08
N ALA A 306 9.31 -0.68 2.80
CA ALA A 306 10.20 -1.81 2.99
C ALA A 306 10.33 -2.55 1.66
N VAL A 307 11.57 -2.78 1.23
CA VAL A 307 11.88 -3.46 -0.03
C VAL A 307 12.64 -4.73 0.27
N TYR A 308 12.08 -5.85 -0.16
CA TYR A 308 12.79 -7.13 -0.18
C TYR A 308 13.50 -7.27 -1.52
N VAL A 309 14.75 -7.66 -1.48
CA VAL A 309 15.58 -7.90 -2.66
C VAL A 309 15.81 -9.39 -2.79
N PRO A 310 15.18 -10.07 -3.77
CA PRO A 310 15.38 -11.50 -3.98
C PRO A 310 16.85 -11.83 -4.27
N ALA A 311 17.40 -12.80 -3.54
CA ALA A 311 18.78 -13.27 -3.68
C ALA A 311 19.85 -12.14 -3.61
N ASP A 312 19.54 -11.02 -2.96
CA ASP A 312 20.38 -9.81 -2.92
C ASP A 312 20.73 -9.25 -4.31
N ASP A 313 19.90 -9.57 -5.33
CA ASP A 313 20.08 -9.10 -6.70
C ASP A 313 19.29 -7.81 -6.95
N LEU A 314 19.98 -6.69 -6.92
CA LEU A 314 19.41 -5.37 -7.21
C LEU A 314 19.00 -5.17 -8.66
N THR A 315 19.40 -6.08 -9.56
CA THR A 315 19.02 -6.03 -10.99
C THR A 315 17.71 -6.76 -11.28
N ASP A 316 17.16 -7.47 -10.29
CA ASP A 316 15.82 -8.05 -10.39
C ASP A 316 14.79 -6.97 -10.73
N PRO A 317 13.86 -7.24 -11.67
CA PRO A 317 12.89 -6.24 -12.15
C PRO A 317 12.04 -5.59 -11.05
N ALA A 318 11.72 -6.29 -9.96
CA ALA A 318 10.89 -5.74 -8.89
C ALA A 318 11.62 -4.65 -8.07
N PRO A 319 12.80 -4.91 -7.46
CA PRO A 319 13.56 -3.87 -6.82
C PRO A 319 14.00 -2.78 -7.81
N ALA A 320 14.46 -3.13 -9.00
CA ALA A 320 14.91 -2.14 -10.00
C ALA A 320 13.81 -1.13 -10.36
N THR A 321 12.57 -1.61 -10.58
CA THR A 321 11.42 -0.74 -10.86
C THR A 321 11.06 0.13 -9.63
N THR A 322 11.16 -0.43 -8.43
CA THR A 322 10.91 0.33 -7.19
C THR A 322 11.95 1.41 -6.99
N PHE A 323 13.24 1.10 -7.17
CA PHE A 323 14.33 2.06 -7.03
C PHE A 323 14.18 3.31 -7.92
N ALA A 324 13.64 3.14 -9.13
CA ALA A 324 13.44 4.24 -10.06
C ALA A 324 12.53 5.36 -9.49
N HIS A 325 11.68 5.03 -8.50
CA HIS A 325 10.76 5.97 -7.88
C HIS A 325 11.27 6.56 -6.55
N LEU A 326 12.35 6.03 -5.98
CA LEU A 326 12.82 6.42 -4.65
C LEU A 326 13.66 7.71 -4.67
N ASP A 327 13.45 8.54 -3.65
CA ASP A 327 14.21 9.76 -3.40
C ASP A 327 15.36 9.53 -2.41
N ALA A 328 15.22 8.57 -1.52
CA ALA A 328 16.24 8.14 -0.58
C ALA A 328 16.18 6.64 -0.33
N THR A 329 17.32 6.06 0.03
CA THR A 329 17.42 4.66 0.44
C THR A 329 18.13 4.57 1.79
N THR A 330 17.54 3.81 2.70
CA THR A 330 18.13 3.48 3.99
C THR A 330 18.40 1.99 4.03
N VAL A 331 19.66 1.62 4.16
CA VAL A 331 20.10 0.22 4.22
C VAL A 331 20.42 -0.14 5.66
N LEU A 332 19.72 -1.15 6.19
CA LEU A 332 20.01 -1.74 7.50
C LEU A 332 20.90 -2.97 7.34
N SER A 333 22.07 -2.92 7.94
CA SER A 333 23.12 -3.90 7.76
C SER A 333 23.21 -4.86 8.95
N ARG A 334 23.17 -6.17 8.67
CA ARG A 334 23.40 -7.21 9.69
C ARG A 334 24.79 -7.09 10.32
N ARG A 335 25.80 -6.73 9.53
CA ARG A 335 27.17 -6.51 10.01
C ARG A 335 27.23 -5.42 11.09
N ILE A 336 26.45 -4.36 10.95
CA ILE A 336 26.37 -3.27 11.93
C ILE A 336 25.65 -3.74 13.19
N VAL A 337 24.59 -4.56 13.06
CA VAL A 337 23.92 -5.23 14.19
C VAL A 337 24.90 -6.10 14.98
N GLU A 338 25.74 -6.88 14.31
CA GLU A 338 26.75 -7.76 14.93
C GLU A 338 27.81 -6.95 15.71
N MET A 339 28.07 -5.70 15.32
CA MET A 339 28.91 -4.78 16.06
C MET A 339 28.21 -4.09 17.25
N GLY A 340 26.92 -4.39 17.47
CA GLY A 340 26.11 -3.80 18.54
C GLY A 340 25.73 -2.32 18.32
N ILE A 341 25.79 -1.84 17.08
CA ILE A 341 25.47 -0.45 16.73
C ILE A 341 24.01 -0.37 16.28
N TYR A 342 23.22 0.51 16.92
CA TYR A 342 21.80 0.76 16.60
C TYR A 342 21.50 2.28 16.52
N PRO A 343 20.60 2.69 15.60
CA PRO A 343 20.03 1.86 14.54
C PRO A 343 21.10 1.40 13.54
N ALA A 344 20.93 0.21 12.99
CA ALA A 344 21.94 -0.47 12.18
C ALA A 344 21.99 0.05 10.73
N VAL A 345 21.90 1.36 10.56
CA VAL A 345 21.94 2.03 9.25
C VAL A 345 23.36 1.99 8.71
N ASP A 346 23.52 1.47 7.50
CA ASP A 346 24.79 1.50 6.79
C ASP A 346 24.95 2.86 6.10
N PRO A 347 25.89 3.70 6.52
CA PRO A 347 26.07 5.04 5.98
C PRO A 347 26.66 5.05 4.56
N LEU A 348 27.35 3.98 4.16
CA LEU A 348 28.01 3.90 2.85
C LEU A 348 27.06 3.39 1.77
N GLU A 349 26.09 2.56 2.15
CA GLU A 349 25.11 2.00 1.23
C GLU A 349 23.80 2.81 1.19
N SER A 350 23.57 3.66 2.20
CA SER A 350 22.40 4.53 2.26
C SER A 350 22.64 5.80 1.43
N THR A 351 21.60 6.25 0.72
CA THR A 351 21.69 7.42 -0.16
C THR A 351 20.48 8.33 0.00
N SER A 352 20.68 9.63 -0.28
CA SER A 352 19.59 10.60 -0.34
C SER A 352 19.87 11.68 -1.38
N ARG A 353 18.84 12.03 -2.13
CA ARG A 353 18.89 13.18 -3.05
C ARG A 353 18.97 14.52 -2.32
N MET A 354 18.65 14.54 -1.02
CA MET A 354 18.64 15.75 -0.19
C MET A 354 20.03 16.16 0.32
N LEU A 355 21.09 15.37 0.07
CA LEU A 355 22.46 15.65 0.52
C LEU A 355 23.20 16.73 -0.32
N GLY A 356 22.56 17.33 -1.31
CA GLY A 356 23.16 18.43 -2.08
C GLY A 356 23.42 19.67 -1.22
N ALA A 357 24.50 20.39 -1.47
CA ALA A 357 24.87 21.61 -0.73
C ALA A 357 23.81 22.73 -0.83
N ASP A 358 23.03 22.73 -1.89
CA ASP A 358 21.86 23.58 -2.12
C ASP A 358 20.68 23.28 -1.18
N MET A 359 20.62 22.06 -0.65
CA MET A 359 19.53 21.62 0.24
C MET A 359 19.93 21.68 1.72
N VAL A 360 21.11 21.18 2.07
CA VAL A 360 21.57 21.04 3.46
C VAL A 360 22.68 22.05 3.84
N GLY A 361 23.10 22.90 2.91
CA GLY A 361 24.19 23.87 3.10
C GLY A 361 25.57 23.23 2.96
N GLU A 362 26.60 24.06 2.78
CA GLU A 362 27.98 23.60 2.46
C GLU A 362 28.69 22.79 3.56
N ARG A 363 28.28 22.94 4.81
CA ARG A 363 28.92 22.23 5.94
C ARG A 363 28.48 20.78 6.06
N HIS A 364 27.22 20.49 5.75
CA HIS A 364 26.63 19.16 5.95
C HIS A 364 27.26 18.10 5.02
N PRO A 365 27.42 18.33 3.70
CA PRO A 365 28.07 17.35 2.83
C PRO A 365 29.50 17.02 3.23
N ARG A 366 30.26 18.02 3.74
CA ARG A 366 31.65 17.82 4.19
C ARG A 366 31.81 16.94 5.42
N VAL A 367 30.75 16.76 6.19
CA VAL A 367 30.74 15.83 7.33
C VAL A 367 30.52 14.37 6.86
N ASN A 368 29.95 14.21 5.67
CA ASN A 368 29.62 12.92 5.09
C ASN A 368 30.71 12.37 4.16
N GLU A 369 31.69 13.18 3.79
CA GLU A 369 32.93 12.79 3.10
C GLU A 369 33.97 12.20 4.09
#